data_b25bc7e8148e92729505890f6363fc8b
#
_entry.id   b25bc7e8148e92729505890f6363fc8b
#
_cell.length_a   1.000
_cell.length_b   1.000
_cell.length_c   1.000
_cell.angle_alpha   90.00
_cell.angle_beta   90.00
_cell.angle_gamma   90.00
#
_symmetry.space_group_name_H-M   'P 1'
#
loop_
_entity.id
_entity.type
_entity.pdbx_description
1 polymer ?
#
loop_
_entity_poly.entity_id
_entity_poly.type
_entity_poly.pdbx_seq_one_letter_code
_entity_poly.pdbx_strand_id
1 'polypeptide(L)'
;MTRWTYTALAASIAFSIASPSVAFAKVKSTKKAAAPCVSESTMPALNVRALQTELMVAALSCGEAERYNAFVESRKDELLPYAKRLQATFKGRTNAFVTKVANNSSRNMDCVAAGSLFETVLSADHPQLETVASTDWASKRHGYRVCTKR
;
A
#
# COMPACT_ATOMS: atom_id res chain seq x y z
N MET A 1 15.22 -24.27 60.04
CA MET A 1 13.98 -24.85 59.46
C MET A 1 12.83 -23.95 59.84
N THR A 2 12.46 -23.01 58.97
CA THR A 2 11.39 -22.01 59.20
C THR A 2 10.27 -22.23 58.19
N ARG A 3 9.14 -22.73 58.67
CA ARG A 3 7.93 -22.98 57.87
C ARG A 3 7.15 -21.67 57.73
N TRP A 4 6.96 -21.21 56.49
CA TRP A 4 6.06 -20.09 56.19
C TRP A 4 4.69 -20.66 55.78
N THR A 5 3.67 -20.33 56.56
CA THR A 5 2.26 -20.65 56.26
C THR A 5 1.65 -19.46 55.49
N TYR A 6 1.23 -19.69 54.26
CA TYR A 6 0.44 -18.73 53.48
C TYR A 6 -1.04 -18.92 53.76
N THR A 7 -1.66 -17.94 54.39
CA THR A 7 -3.12 -17.82 54.50
C THR A 7 -3.67 -17.15 53.23
N ALA A 8 -4.45 -17.89 52.44
CA ALA A 8 -5.15 -17.40 51.26
C ALA A 8 -6.44 -16.66 51.69
N LEU A 9 -6.49 -15.36 51.44
CA LEU A 9 -7.71 -14.55 51.50
C LEU A 9 -8.35 -14.54 50.09
N ALA A 10 -9.46 -15.25 49.94
CA ALA A 10 -10.30 -15.21 48.75
C ALA A 10 -11.25 -14.02 48.84
N ALA A 11 -10.99 -12.95 48.08
CA ALA A 11 -11.91 -11.85 47.88
C ALA A 11 -12.69 -12.06 46.59
N SER A 12 -13.96 -12.45 46.71
CA SER A 12 -14.89 -12.58 45.56
C SER A 12 -15.38 -11.21 45.12
N ILE A 13 -14.89 -10.70 43.99
CA ILE A 13 -15.38 -9.47 43.33
C ILE A 13 -16.45 -9.90 42.32
N ALA A 14 -17.73 -9.63 42.65
CA ALA A 14 -18.83 -9.79 41.70
C ALA A 14 -18.78 -8.65 40.67
N PHE A 15 -18.36 -8.96 39.43
CA PHE A 15 -18.33 -8.02 38.34
C PHE A 15 -19.72 -8.03 37.65
N SER A 16 -20.54 -7.01 37.91
CA SER A 16 -21.80 -6.80 37.20
C SER A 16 -21.50 -6.26 35.79
N ILE A 17 -21.64 -7.12 34.78
CA ILE A 17 -21.49 -6.74 33.37
C ILE A 17 -22.77 -6.05 32.90
N ALA A 18 -22.83 -4.72 32.95
CA ALA A 18 -23.85 -3.94 32.25
C ALA A 18 -23.50 -3.95 30.76
N SER A 19 -24.23 -4.72 29.95
CA SER A 19 -24.08 -4.75 28.50
C SER A 19 -24.58 -3.45 27.89
N PRO A 20 -23.74 -2.61 27.24
CA PRO A 20 -24.22 -1.48 26.47
C PRO A 20 -24.89 -2.00 25.20
N SER A 21 -26.18 -1.71 25.02
CA SER A 21 -26.90 -1.94 23.79
C SER A 21 -26.31 -1.02 22.72
N VAL A 22 -25.44 -1.55 21.85
CA VAL A 22 -24.94 -0.82 20.67
C VAL A 22 -26.07 -0.68 19.66
N ALA A 23 -26.64 0.52 19.61
CA ALA A 23 -27.58 0.89 18.53
C ALA A 23 -26.78 0.89 17.20
N PHE A 24 -27.04 -0.09 16.34
CA PHE A 24 -26.54 -0.08 14.98
C PHE A 24 -27.12 1.10 14.22
N ALA A 25 -26.39 2.20 14.15
CA ALA A 25 -26.71 3.32 13.28
C ALA A 25 -26.71 2.81 11.82
N LYS A 26 -27.85 2.90 11.15
CA LYS A 26 -28.04 2.55 9.74
C LYS A 26 -27.06 3.36 8.90
N VAL A 27 -25.96 2.73 8.45
CA VAL A 27 -24.97 3.37 7.58
C VAL A 27 -25.67 3.77 6.29
N LYS A 28 -25.85 5.08 6.10
CA LYS A 28 -26.34 5.62 4.84
C LYS A 28 -25.39 5.17 3.73
N SER A 29 -25.92 4.44 2.75
CA SER A 29 -25.21 4.07 1.52
C SER A 29 -24.65 5.34 0.89
N THR A 30 -23.34 5.58 1.08
CA THR A 30 -22.63 6.66 0.43
C THR A 30 -22.55 6.34 -1.06
N LYS A 31 -23.13 7.18 -1.92
CA LYS A 31 -22.95 7.11 -3.38
C LYS A 31 -21.45 6.91 -3.65
N LYS A 32 -21.10 5.83 -4.34
CA LYS A 32 -19.71 5.49 -4.70
C LYS A 32 -19.13 6.71 -5.42
N ALA A 33 -18.21 7.42 -4.76
CA ALA A 33 -17.58 8.59 -5.34
C ALA A 33 -16.91 8.20 -6.67
N ALA A 34 -17.11 9.03 -7.70
CA ALA A 34 -16.45 8.78 -8.99
C ALA A 34 -14.94 8.66 -8.79
N ALA A 35 -14.32 7.72 -9.51
CA ALA A 35 -12.86 7.56 -9.45
C ALA A 35 -12.17 8.90 -9.75
N PRO A 36 -11.20 9.32 -8.91
CA PRO A 36 -10.46 10.54 -9.16
C PRO A 36 -9.73 10.48 -10.49
N CYS A 37 -9.66 11.60 -11.22
CA CYS A 37 -8.97 11.64 -12.49
C CYS A 37 -7.75 12.56 -12.46
N VAL A 38 -6.78 12.29 -13.34
CA VAL A 38 -5.56 13.08 -13.54
C VAL A 38 -5.36 13.35 -15.03
N SER A 39 -4.46 14.28 -15.35
CA SER A 39 -4.05 14.49 -16.75
C SER A 39 -3.36 13.23 -17.32
N GLU A 40 -3.49 13.04 -18.60
CA GLU A 40 -2.82 11.95 -19.32
C GLU A 40 -1.30 11.94 -19.04
N SER A 41 -0.67 13.12 -19.05
CA SER A 41 0.76 13.26 -18.75
C SER A 41 1.17 12.89 -17.31
N THR A 42 0.23 12.78 -16.37
CA THR A 42 0.51 12.38 -14.99
C THR A 42 0.35 10.87 -14.78
N MET A 43 -0.40 10.20 -15.64
CA MET A 43 -0.71 8.77 -15.48
C MET A 43 0.54 7.89 -15.39
N PRO A 44 1.57 8.06 -16.26
CA PRO A 44 2.82 7.28 -16.14
C PRO A 44 3.48 7.39 -14.76
N ALA A 45 3.51 8.59 -14.19
CA ALA A 45 4.09 8.79 -12.87
C ALA A 45 3.29 8.06 -11.76
N LEU A 46 1.96 8.01 -11.87
CA LEU A 46 1.13 7.23 -10.95
C LEU A 46 1.40 5.72 -11.07
N ASN A 47 1.50 5.23 -12.31
CA ASN A 47 1.76 3.82 -12.57
C ASN A 47 3.13 3.39 -12.04
N VAL A 48 4.18 4.15 -12.34
CA VAL A 48 5.55 3.86 -11.84
C VAL A 48 5.61 3.94 -10.31
N ARG A 49 4.90 4.89 -9.69
CA ARG A 49 4.83 4.95 -8.23
C ARG A 49 4.03 3.79 -7.63
N ALA A 50 2.99 3.33 -8.30
CA ALA A 50 2.25 2.14 -7.88
C ALA A 50 3.14 0.89 -7.97
N LEU A 51 3.90 0.71 -9.05
CA LEU A 51 4.91 -0.34 -9.21
C LEU A 51 5.92 -0.32 -8.06
N GLN A 52 6.54 0.83 -7.81
CA GLN A 52 7.51 0.97 -6.72
C GLN A 52 6.90 0.63 -5.35
N THR A 53 5.64 1.02 -5.13
CA THR A 53 4.94 0.72 -3.87
C THR A 53 4.61 -0.77 -3.75
N GLU A 54 4.22 -1.43 -4.84
CA GLU A 54 3.98 -2.88 -4.88
C GLU A 54 5.24 -3.66 -4.51
N LEU A 55 6.36 -3.32 -5.15
CA LEU A 55 7.67 -3.94 -4.87
C LEU A 55 8.11 -3.70 -3.41
N MET A 56 7.85 -2.51 -2.86
CA MET A 56 8.12 -2.21 -1.45
C MET A 56 7.28 -3.09 -0.51
N VAL A 57 5.98 -3.26 -0.80
CA VAL A 57 5.11 -4.12 0.01
C VAL A 57 5.52 -5.58 -0.12
N ALA A 58 5.90 -6.04 -1.33
CA ALA A 58 6.43 -7.38 -1.55
C ALA A 58 7.73 -7.61 -0.77
N ALA A 59 8.63 -6.64 -0.74
CA ALA A 59 9.86 -6.70 0.04
C ALA A 59 9.58 -6.98 1.53
N LEU A 60 8.58 -6.31 2.09
CA LEU A 60 8.19 -6.46 3.49
C LEU A 60 7.40 -7.75 3.77
N SER A 61 6.56 -8.17 2.84
CA SER A 61 5.63 -9.30 3.03
C SER A 61 6.22 -10.65 2.61
N CYS A 62 7.13 -10.65 1.62
CA CYS A 62 7.68 -11.84 1.00
C CYS A 62 9.19 -12.05 1.30
N GLY A 63 9.81 -11.16 2.09
CA GLY A 63 11.23 -11.28 2.42
C GLY A 63 12.20 -10.84 1.31
N GLU A 64 11.75 -10.00 0.35
CA GLU A 64 12.50 -9.57 -0.83
C GLU A 64 13.21 -8.21 -0.64
N ALA A 65 13.62 -7.88 0.60
CA ALA A 65 14.18 -6.57 0.93
C ALA A 65 15.47 -6.24 0.13
N GLU A 66 16.35 -7.22 -0.08
CA GLU A 66 17.58 -7.03 -0.84
C GLU A 66 17.30 -6.69 -2.31
N ARG A 67 16.32 -7.38 -2.92
CA ARG A 67 15.90 -7.13 -4.31
C ARG A 67 15.27 -5.75 -4.46
N TYR A 68 14.48 -5.31 -3.47
CA TYR A 68 13.92 -3.96 -3.47
C TYR A 68 15.00 -2.89 -3.39
N ASN A 69 16.01 -3.08 -2.53
CA ASN A 69 17.13 -2.16 -2.41
C ASN A 69 17.92 -2.09 -3.72
N ALA A 70 18.22 -3.23 -4.34
CA ALA A 70 18.87 -3.29 -5.64
C ALA A 70 18.06 -2.59 -6.74
N PHE A 71 16.73 -2.75 -6.75
CA PHE A 71 15.84 -2.05 -7.67
C PHE A 71 15.91 -0.53 -7.49
N VAL A 72 15.77 -0.04 -6.25
CA VAL A 72 15.80 1.41 -5.99
C VAL A 72 17.14 2.01 -6.37
N GLU A 73 18.25 1.34 -6.05
CA GLU A 73 19.58 1.84 -6.36
C GLU A 73 19.85 1.85 -7.88
N SER A 74 19.55 0.76 -8.58
CA SER A 74 19.80 0.64 -10.02
C SER A 74 18.89 1.53 -10.87
N ARG A 75 17.68 1.88 -10.38
CA ARG A 75 16.68 2.65 -11.12
C ARG A 75 16.46 4.07 -10.59
N LYS A 76 17.32 4.53 -9.70
CA LYS A 76 17.20 5.82 -9.02
C LYS A 76 16.97 7.00 -9.99
N ASP A 77 17.77 7.08 -11.03
CA ASP A 77 17.72 8.18 -12.00
C ASP A 77 16.41 8.14 -12.83
N GLU A 78 15.89 6.96 -13.11
CA GLU A 78 14.61 6.78 -13.80
C GLU A 78 13.41 7.08 -12.88
N LEU A 79 13.49 6.72 -11.59
CA LEU A 79 12.42 6.97 -10.61
C LEU A 79 12.24 8.44 -10.26
N LEU A 80 13.33 9.23 -10.24
CA LEU A 80 13.33 10.60 -9.76
C LEU A 80 12.39 11.55 -10.54
N PRO A 81 12.33 11.55 -11.88
CA PRO A 81 11.41 12.39 -12.66
C PRO A 81 9.95 12.13 -12.31
N TYR A 82 9.57 10.85 -12.14
CA TYR A 82 8.20 10.47 -11.78
C TYR A 82 7.84 10.96 -10.37
N ALA A 83 8.76 10.80 -9.41
CA ALA A 83 8.56 11.30 -8.05
C ALA A 83 8.35 12.82 -8.02
N LYS A 84 9.17 13.60 -8.74
CA LYS A 84 9.04 15.06 -8.88
C LYS A 84 7.69 15.44 -9.49
N ARG A 85 7.25 14.75 -10.53
CA ARG A 85 5.94 15.00 -11.19
C ARG A 85 4.78 14.78 -10.23
N LEU A 86 4.80 13.70 -9.45
CA LEU A 86 3.76 13.43 -8.46
C LEU A 86 3.78 14.47 -7.32
N GLN A 87 4.94 14.87 -6.85
CA GLN A 87 5.07 15.91 -5.84
C GLN A 87 4.44 17.22 -6.30
N ALA A 88 4.71 17.64 -7.54
CA ALA A 88 4.13 18.84 -8.15
C ALA A 88 2.59 18.71 -8.30
N THR A 89 2.09 17.53 -8.74
CA THR A 89 0.66 17.29 -8.95
C THR A 89 -0.12 17.27 -7.64
N PHE A 90 0.38 16.58 -6.63
CA PHE A 90 -0.31 16.39 -5.35
C PHE A 90 0.07 17.38 -4.26
N LYS A 91 0.97 18.32 -4.53
CA LYS A 91 1.39 19.36 -3.59
C LYS A 91 1.69 18.83 -2.18
N GLY A 92 2.55 17.80 -2.10
CA GLY A 92 2.95 17.18 -0.84
C GLY A 92 1.98 16.11 -0.28
N ARG A 93 0.81 15.88 -0.88
CA ARG A 93 -0.13 14.82 -0.46
C ARG A 93 0.13 13.44 -1.09
N THR A 94 1.33 13.23 -1.63
CA THR A 94 1.74 11.96 -2.26
C THR A 94 1.67 10.77 -1.29
N ASN A 95 1.87 11.01 0.01
CA ASN A 95 1.80 9.96 1.03
C ASN A 95 0.42 9.29 1.10
N ALA A 96 -0.67 10.06 0.96
CA ALA A 96 -2.02 9.49 0.94
C ALA A 96 -2.23 8.52 -0.24
N PHE A 97 -1.66 8.85 -1.40
CA PHE A 97 -1.64 7.97 -2.56
C PHE A 97 -0.85 6.68 -2.27
N VAL A 98 0.39 6.81 -1.78
CA VAL A 98 1.25 5.66 -1.45
C VAL A 98 0.58 4.74 -0.43
N THR A 99 0.02 5.30 0.65
CA THR A 99 -0.71 4.53 1.67
C THR A 99 -1.89 3.76 1.07
N LYS A 100 -2.67 4.40 0.18
CA LYS A 100 -3.80 3.73 -0.48
C LYS A 100 -3.32 2.54 -1.34
N VAL A 101 -2.27 2.74 -2.13
CA VAL A 101 -1.70 1.67 -2.96
C VAL A 101 -1.14 0.55 -2.07
N ALA A 102 -0.34 0.88 -1.06
CA ALA A 102 0.25 -0.09 -0.15
C ALA A 102 -0.81 -0.94 0.56
N ASN A 103 -1.89 -0.32 1.07
CA ASN A 103 -3.00 -1.04 1.70
C ASN A 103 -3.74 -1.96 0.73
N ASN A 104 -3.83 -1.57 -0.54
CA ASN A 104 -4.45 -2.41 -1.56
C ASN A 104 -3.54 -3.58 -1.95
N SER A 105 -2.23 -3.32 -2.09
CA SER A 105 -1.22 -4.33 -2.39
C SER A 105 -1.10 -5.37 -1.28
N SER A 106 -1.00 -4.96 -0.02
CA SER A 106 -0.83 -5.89 1.11
C SER A 106 -2.00 -6.87 1.28
N ARG A 107 -3.22 -6.45 0.95
CA ARG A 107 -4.40 -7.34 1.01
C ARG A 107 -4.45 -8.41 -0.10
N ASN A 108 -3.73 -8.16 -1.20
CA ASN A 108 -3.78 -9.00 -2.40
C ASN A 108 -2.36 -9.39 -2.84
N MET A 109 -1.41 -9.47 -1.88
CA MET A 109 -0.03 -9.82 -2.20
C MET A 109 0.08 -11.26 -2.65
N ASP A 110 0.69 -11.44 -3.81
CA ASP A 110 1.11 -12.71 -4.35
C ASP A 110 2.64 -12.71 -4.49
N CYS A 111 3.31 -13.46 -3.62
CA CYS A 111 4.77 -13.47 -3.58
C CYS A 111 5.42 -14.08 -4.83
N VAL A 112 4.74 -15.01 -5.52
CA VAL A 112 5.24 -15.58 -6.77
C VAL A 112 5.20 -14.52 -7.88
N ALA A 113 4.06 -13.86 -8.03
CA ALA A 113 3.91 -12.77 -9.00
C ALA A 113 4.86 -11.61 -8.69
N ALA A 114 5.06 -11.26 -7.42
CA ALA A 114 6.02 -10.25 -7.00
C ALA A 114 7.46 -10.64 -7.32
N GLY A 115 7.83 -11.91 -7.13
CA GLY A 115 9.15 -12.44 -7.52
C GLY A 115 9.42 -12.25 -9.00
N SER A 116 8.49 -12.62 -9.87
CA SER A 116 8.60 -12.41 -11.32
C SER A 116 8.68 -10.93 -11.71
N LEU A 117 7.97 -10.07 -10.96
CA LEU A 117 8.05 -8.61 -11.19
C LEU A 117 9.43 -8.07 -10.84
N PHE A 118 10.06 -8.53 -9.74
CA PHE A 118 11.45 -8.21 -9.41
C PHE A 118 12.42 -8.67 -10.49
N GLU A 119 12.27 -9.87 -11.02
CA GLU A 119 13.08 -10.36 -12.13
C GLU A 119 12.99 -9.44 -13.34
N THR A 120 11.78 -8.99 -13.68
CA THR A 120 11.54 -8.06 -14.79
C THR A 120 12.24 -6.73 -14.58
N VAL A 121 12.09 -6.08 -13.42
CA VAL A 121 12.64 -4.73 -13.19
C VAL A 121 14.14 -4.73 -12.95
N LEU A 122 14.73 -5.89 -12.57
CA LEU A 122 16.16 -6.08 -12.35
C LEU A 122 16.87 -6.77 -13.53
N SER A 123 16.13 -7.11 -14.60
CA SER A 123 16.73 -7.78 -15.76
C SER A 123 17.82 -6.93 -16.41
N ALA A 124 18.79 -7.61 -17.05
CA ALA A 124 19.88 -6.96 -17.77
C ALA A 124 19.42 -6.07 -18.93
N ASP A 125 18.25 -6.37 -19.51
CA ASP A 125 17.65 -5.60 -20.61
C ASP A 125 17.14 -4.23 -20.18
N HIS A 126 17.07 -3.97 -18.86
CA HIS A 126 16.62 -2.71 -18.28
C HIS A 126 15.36 -2.15 -18.95
N PRO A 127 14.21 -2.86 -18.97
CA PRO A 127 13.01 -2.35 -19.56
C PRO A 127 12.59 -1.05 -18.87
N GLN A 128 12.07 -0.07 -19.63
CA GLN A 128 11.62 1.18 -19.04
C GLN A 128 10.52 0.93 -18.02
N LEU A 129 10.62 1.55 -16.85
CA LEU A 129 9.65 1.36 -15.75
C LEU A 129 8.24 1.78 -16.16
N GLU A 130 8.09 2.77 -17.04
CA GLU A 130 6.81 3.16 -17.60
C GLU A 130 6.14 2.01 -18.35
N THR A 131 6.92 1.28 -19.17
CA THR A 131 6.43 0.11 -19.90
C THR A 131 5.99 -1.00 -18.95
N VAL A 132 6.84 -1.33 -17.97
CA VAL A 132 6.51 -2.35 -16.95
C VAL A 132 5.28 -1.95 -16.13
N ALA A 133 5.15 -0.67 -15.78
CA ALA A 133 4.08 -0.14 -14.96
C ALA A 133 2.80 0.19 -15.75
N SER A 134 2.81 0.19 -17.09
CA SER A 134 1.65 0.55 -17.94
C SER A 134 0.57 -0.52 -18.00
N THR A 135 0.77 -1.65 -17.33
CA THR A 135 -0.18 -2.76 -17.30
C THR A 135 -1.46 -2.40 -16.53
N ASP A 136 -2.57 -3.03 -16.90
CA ASP A 136 -3.89 -2.82 -16.28
C ASP A 136 -3.89 -2.97 -14.74
N TRP A 137 -2.96 -3.75 -14.18
CA TRP A 137 -2.90 -3.94 -12.74
C TRP A 137 -2.54 -2.65 -11.97
N ALA A 138 -1.65 -1.80 -12.50
CA ALA A 138 -1.25 -0.56 -11.83
C ALA A 138 -2.45 0.38 -11.65
N SER A 139 -3.27 0.55 -12.69
CA SER A 139 -4.49 1.37 -12.62
C SER A 139 -5.50 0.83 -11.60
N LYS A 140 -5.59 -0.49 -11.44
CA LYS A 140 -6.42 -1.14 -10.42
C LYS A 140 -5.90 -0.89 -9.01
N ARG A 141 -4.57 -0.80 -8.82
CA ARG A 141 -3.95 -0.56 -7.52
C ARG A 141 -4.21 0.86 -7.01
N HIS A 142 -4.07 1.88 -7.86
CA HIS A 142 -4.25 3.27 -7.42
C HIS A 142 -5.67 3.82 -7.63
N GLY A 143 -6.43 3.31 -8.61
CA GLY A 143 -7.83 3.68 -8.85
C GLY A 143 -8.03 5.09 -9.40
N TYR A 144 -7.00 5.68 -10.04
CA TYR A 144 -7.12 6.91 -10.81
C TYR A 144 -7.40 6.58 -12.28
N ARG A 145 -8.01 7.53 -12.98
CA ARG A 145 -8.26 7.46 -14.42
C ARG A 145 -7.79 8.73 -15.11
N VAL A 146 -7.61 8.70 -16.41
CA VAL A 146 -7.37 9.92 -17.19
C VAL A 146 -8.65 10.76 -17.23
N CYS A 147 -8.51 12.07 -17.03
CA CYS A 147 -9.64 12.99 -17.17
C CYS A 147 -10.03 13.10 -18.63
N THR A 148 -11.25 12.71 -18.98
CA THR A 148 -11.82 13.01 -20.30
C THR A 148 -12.20 14.48 -20.34
N LYS A 149 -11.68 15.23 -21.32
CA LYS A 149 -12.19 16.58 -21.62
C LYS A 149 -13.67 16.44 -22.05
N ARG A 150 -14.56 17.08 -21.31
CA ARG A 150 -15.93 17.30 -21.79
C ARG A 150 -15.96 18.45 -22.77
#